data_af9d0b9524763f68cd6c6e8a1e0e1382
#
_entry.id   af9d0b9524763f68cd6c6e8a1e0e1382
#
_cell.length_a   1.000
_cell.length_b   1.000
_cell.length_c   1.000
_cell.angle_alpha   90.00
_cell.angle_beta   90.00
_cell.angle_gamma   90.00
#
_symmetry.space_group_name_H-M   'P 1'
#
loop_
_entity.id
_entity.type
_entity.pdbx_description
1 polymer ?
#
loop_
_entity_poly.entity_id
_entity_poly.type
_entity_poly.pdbx_seq_one_letter_code
_entity_poly.pdbx_strand_id
1 'polypeptide(L)'
;MQTSTAQYPVVSRSKVFKGVRRSTLSLLQQLFHDAAEAEIMTHESLLDPFQAWVVALSSSPLRSFRHTATLVALWMLQSLSALRAEAQDDLSVAEKQRDAEANKASANRTRLAHTQQKIDQLEGLTEFLDEHTEELVENVLIHRFRDFDAAIRLDCVEQLGGLMKEFPTRFLDTTTLDHMRNALSDPDMQVRLHVLRNVQALFVQSNISTLEPFMDGAKRRLVDMALGDTEMKVRIAAFSLLESANQHGMLSNDDRSELAVHVFDIEAGVRVAAASFLAGLVEHDVTEALSRSDAAPSAELLRVKCLISLLVKYNNQLAAMENEDEQECADDEEALVATPGLGRIRVAIEALWDATDVLRPWGPYLDVLLDEPLVAPPNSQSEAPAPIVLSPDEEAVAVEAAVSIIQLTRLHGAEEEEGVSPIEACSTALITALPKLLAKFSTDAPKISDILLIIQSMDLEVYHETRNVSASESLWEQVCSHFMRHIEPDLLQNAAEAIRLLSSTSVSSGPTKLDALAETILQSVNVTLSGRNLETAVFTEDDVHNLRANLLRLHALAKVADLSGVFKTTQSSEGNTAYDALLQLSARGRLGYEHEVQVRRQSAFIRLTCSLF
;
A
#
# COMPACT_ATOMS: atom_id res chain seq x y z
N MET A 1 -29.18 20.20 -34.42
CA MET A 1 -29.29 18.76 -34.74
C MET A 1 -27.89 18.19 -34.90
N GLN A 2 -27.33 17.60 -33.86
CA GLN A 2 -26.06 16.85 -33.96
C GLN A 2 -26.42 15.48 -34.50
N THR A 3 -26.24 15.24 -35.80
CA THR A 3 -26.19 13.89 -36.31
C THR A 3 -24.89 13.27 -35.82
N SER A 4 -24.99 12.58 -34.71
CA SER A 4 -23.94 11.76 -34.14
C SER A 4 -23.64 10.62 -35.09
N THR A 5 -22.68 10.81 -36.02
CA THR A 5 -22.01 9.69 -36.62
C THR A 5 -21.13 9.06 -35.56
N ALA A 6 -21.73 8.16 -34.79
CA ALA A 6 -21.07 7.52 -33.64
C ALA A 6 -19.83 6.71 -34.01
N GLN A 7 -19.66 6.40 -35.28
CA GLN A 7 -18.50 5.64 -35.78
C GLN A 7 -17.97 6.23 -37.11
N TYR A 8 -16.75 6.68 -37.07
CA TYR A 8 -15.96 7.08 -38.25
C TYR A 8 -14.56 6.45 -38.20
N PRO A 9 -13.78 6.38 -39.30
CA PRO A 9 -12.60 5.53 -39.38
C PRO A 9 -11.63 5.59 -38.22
N VAL A 10 -11.32 6.78 -37.67
CA VAL A 10 -10.33 6.96 -36.63
C VAL A 10 -10.81 6.57 -35.20
N VAL A 11 -12.14 6.40 -35.03
CA VAL A 11 -12.75 5.99 -33.74
C VAL A 11 -13.33 4.57 -33.83
N SER A 12 -13.56 4.05 -35.03
CA SER A 12 -14.23 2.77 -35.22
C SER A 12 -13.39 1.59 -34.74
N ARG A 13 -14.01 0.71 -33.97
CA ARG A 13 -13.44 -0.58 -33.51
C ARG A 13 -13.62 -1.70 -34.56
N SER A 14 -14.19 -1.40 -35.74
CA SER A 14 -14.37 -2.37 -36.82
C SER A 14 -13.03 -2.91 -37.32
N LYS A 15 -12.99 -4.20 -37.67
CA LYS A 15 -11.80 -4.84 -38.23
C LYS A 15 -11.31 -4.14 -39.50
N VAL A 16 -12.21 -3.54 -40.28
CA VAL A 16 -11.91 -2.80 -41.52
C VAL A 16 -11.03 -1.56 -41.27
N PHE A 17 -11.25 -0.89 -40.13
CA PHE A 17 -10.53 0.32 -39.75
C PHE A 17 -9.42 0.08 -38.70
N LYS A 18 -9.16 -1.20 -38.40
CA LYS A 18 -8.09 -1.55 -37.50
C LYS A 18 -6.74 -1.08 -38.02
N GLY A 19 -6.09 -0.19 -37.30
CA GLY A 19 -4.77 0.35 -37.66
C GLY A 19 -4.81 1.63 -38.54
N VAL A 20 -5.98 2.17 -38.87
CA VAL A 20 -6.08 3.42 -39.67
C VAL A 20 -5.23 4.54 -39.06
N ARG A 21 -5.34 4.79 -37.74
CA ARG A 21 -4.52 5.80 -37.05
C ARG A 21 -3.03 5.60 -37.32
N ARG A 22 -2.51 4.38 -37.09
CA ARG A 22 -1.09 4.05 -37.28
C ARG A 22 -0.65 4.18 -38.75
N SER A 23 -1.48 3.69 -39.68
CA SER A 23 -1.15 3.74 -41.12
C SER A 23 -1.14 5.17 -41.65
N THR A 24 -2.06 6.03 -41.15
CA THR A 24 -2.09 7.45 -41.55
C THR A 24 -0.87 8.20 -41.02
N LEU A 25 -0.49 7.95 -39.74
CA LEU A 25 0.73 8.53 -39.16
C LEU A 25 1.97 8.11 -39.99
N SER A 26 2.13 6.80 -40.28
CA SER A 26 3.27 6.31 -41.06
C SER A 26 3.29 6.90 -42.48
N LEU A 27 2.11 7.08 -43.09
CA LEU A 27 2.01 7.73 -44.38
C LEU A 27 2.49 9.19 -44.36
N LEU A 28 2.07 9.95 -43.34
CA LEU A 28 2.49 11.35 -43.18
C LEU A 28 4.00 11.46 -42.92
N GLN A 29 4.53 10.61 -42.07
CA GLN A 29 5.96 10.55 -41.76
C GLN A 29 6.76 10.28 -43.03
N GLN A 30 6.37 9.27 -43.82
CA GLN A 30 7.05 8.93 -45.07
C GLN A 30 6.93 10.05 -46.09
N LEU A 31 5.72 10.63 -46.23
CA LEU A 31 5.49 11.73 -47.19
C LEU A 31 6.40 12.94 -46.88
N PHE A 32 6.50 13.34 -45.64
CA PHE A 32 7.30 14.49 -45.26
C PHE A 32 8.81 14.22 -45.34
N HIS A 33 9.23 13.01 -44.98
CA HIS A 33 10.62 12.58 -45.15
C HIS A 33 11.04 12.57 -46.65
N ASP A 34 10.24 11.95 -47.50
CA ASP A 34 10.51 11.90 -48.95
C ASP A 34 10.50 13.32 -49.59
N ALA A 35 9.60 14.19 -49.10
CA ALA A 35 9.55 15.58 -49.56
C ALA A 35 10.79 16.39 -49.12
N ALA A 36 11.32 16.11 -47.93
CA ALA A 36 12.56 16.75 -47.46
C ALA A 36 13.78 16.24 -48.25
N GLU A 37 13.90 14.91 -48.48
CA GLU A 37 14.98 14.34 -49.29
C GLU A 37 14.97 14.87 -50.74
N ALA A 38 13.78 15.11 -51.29
CA ALA A 38 13.61 15.66 -52.61
C ALA A 38 13.79 17.19 -52.67
N GLU A 39 14.11 17.86 -51.57
CA GLU A 39 14.25 19.33 -51.44
C GLU A 39 12.98 20.11 -51.85
N ILE A 40 11.79 19.46 -51.79
CA ILE A 40 10.50 20.09 -52.13
C ILE A 40 9.67 20.46 -50.90
N MET A 41 10.15 20.20 -49.71
CA MET A 41 9.40 20.44 -48.46
C MET A 41 9.07 21.92 -48.27
N THR A 42 10.00 22.82 -48.61
CA THR A 42 9.86 24.28 -48.50
C THR A 42 9.08 24.90 -49.67
N HIS A 43 8.51 24.06 -50.58
CA HIS A 43 7.75 24.58 -51.70
C HIS A 43 6.33 24.93 -51.29
N GLU A 44 5.88 26.17 -51.46
CA GLU A 44 4.58 26.72 -51.05
C GLU A 44 3.35 25.88 -51.49
N SER A 45 3.48 25.02 -52.50
CA SER A 45 2.37 24.23 -53.01
C SER A 45 2.12 22.91 -52.27
N LEU A 46 2.99 22.50 -51.33
CA LEU A 46 2.88 21.21 -50.64
C LEU A 46 2.30 21.35 -49.24
N LEU A 47 3.04 21.97 -48.32
CA LEU A 47 2.69 21.98 -46.90
C LEU A 47 1.62 23.03 -46.57
N ASP A 48 1.75 24.25 -47.09
CA ASP A 48 0.81 25.36 -46.79
C ASP A 48 -0.65 25.04 -47.11
N PRO A 49 -1.02 24.57 -48.32
CA PRO A 49 -2.41 24.25 -48.60
C PRO A 49 -2.92 23.09 -47.77
N PHE A 50 -2.07 22.08 -47.51
CA PHE A 50 -2.45 20.93 -46.70
C PHE A 50 -2.71 21.33 -45.24
N GLN A 51 -1.81 22.12 -44.67
CA GLN A 51 -1.95 22.65 -43.30
C GLN A 51 -3.18 23.55 -43.18
N ALA A 52 -3.42 24.46 -44.09
CA ALA A 52 -4.59 25.34 -44.10
C ALA A 52 -5.90 24.52 -44.10
N TRP A 53 -5.99 23.43 -44.85
CA TRP A 53 -7.15 22.53 -44.86
C TRP A 53 -7.31 21.85 -43.50
N VAL A 54 -6.22 21.34 -42.91
CA VAL A 54 -6.23 20.67 -41.62
C VAL A 54 -6.69 21.64 -40.50
N VAL A 55 -6.12 22.85 -40.47
CA VAL A 55 -6.51 23.90 -39.52
C VAL A 55 -7.98 24.25 -39.66
N ALA A 56 -8.47 24.51 -40.88
CA ALA A 56 -9.89 24.83 -41.12
C ALA A 56 -10.83 23.70 -40.68
N LEU A 57 -10.52 22.46 -41.04
CA LEU A 57 -11.34 21.30 -40.66
C LEU A 57 -11.29 20.97 -39.18
N SER A 58 -10.19 21.28 -38.48
CA SER A 58 -10.07 21.11 -37.05
C SER A 58 -11.07 21.98 -36.26
N SER A 59 -11.56 23.04 -36.85
CA SER A 59 -12.58 23.94 -36.28
C SER A 59 -14.02 23.61 -36.73
N SER A 60 -14.21 22.50 -37.46
CA SER A 60 -15.51 22.09 -38.00
C SER A 60 -16.54 21.84 -36.88
N PRO A 61 -17.82 22.25 -37.07
CA PRO A 61 -18.90 21.88 -36.14
C PRO A 61 -19.22 20.37 -36.17
N LEU A 62 -18.84 19.67 -37.26
CA LEU A 62 -19.05 18.23 -37.39
C LEU A 62 -17.92 17.47 -36.67
N ARG A 63 -18.30 16.70 -35.68
CA ARG A 63 -17.37 15.93 -34.84
C ARG A 63 -16.37 15.09 -35.61
N SER A 64 -16.83 14.37 -36.62
CA SER A 64 -15.99 13.47 -37.43
C SER A 64 -14.87 14.21 -38.18
N PHE A 65 -15.18 15.36 -38.78
CA PHE A 65 -14.17 16.20 -39.44
C PHE A 65 -13.24 16.85 -38.43
N ARG A 66 -13.80 17.48 -37.37
CA ARG A 66 -13.00 18.13 -36.33
C ARG A 66 -12.00 17.16 -35.70
N HIS A 67 -12.46 15.98 -35.27
CA HIS A 67 -11.59 14.99 -34.63
C HIS A 67 -10.54 14.42 -35.60
N THR A 68 -10.94 14.06 -36.81
CA THR A 68 -9.98 13.51 -37.81
C THR A 68 -8.92 14.55 -38.15
N ALA A 69 -9.31 15.81 -38.39
CA ALA A 69 -8.38 16.89 -38.70
C ALA A 69 -7.46 17.20 -37.51
N THR A 70 -7.98 17.18 -36.28
CA THR A 70 -7.15 17.32 -35.08
C THR A 70 -6.10 16.23 -35.01
N LEU A 71 -6.46 14.95 -35.23
CA LEU A 71 -5.50 13.86 -35.22
C LEU A 71 -4.45 14.00 -36.33
N VAL A 72 -4.87 14.42 -37.55
CA VAL A 72 -3.92 14.69 -38.63
C VAL A 72 -2.95 15.82 -38.25
N ALA A 73 -3.44 16.91 -37.64
CA ALA A 73 -2.61 17.99 -37.14
C ALA A 73 -1.59 17.52 -36.09
N LEU A 74 -2.03 16.68 -35.16
CA LEU A 74 -1.16 16.11 -34.13
C LEU A 74 -0.07 15.20 -34.71
N TRP A 75 -0.42 14.42 -35.75
CA TRP A 75 0.54 13.59 -36.47
C TRP A 75 1.49 14.41 -37.35
N MET A 76 1.01 15.52 -37.92
CA MET A 76 1.89 16.50 -38.58
C MET A 76 2.89 17.08 -37.60
N LEU A 77 2.44 17.53 -36.42
CA LEU A 77 3.32 18.03 -35.37
C LEU A 77 4.43 17.03 -35.02
N GLN A 78 4.10 15.76 -34.83
CA GLN A 78 5.08 14.72 -34.55
C GLN A 78 6.07 14.53 -35.72
N SER A 79 5.56 14.47 -36.96
CA SER A 79 6.38 14.21 -38.15
C SER A 79 7.31 15.39 -38.47
N LEU A 80 6.80 16.62 -38.35
CA LEU A 80 7.60 17.85 -38.58
C LEU A 80 8.66 18.03 -37.50
N SER A 81 8.32 17.69 -36.24
CA SER A 81 9.28 17.77 -35.12
C SER A 81 10.39 16.71 -35.28
N ALA A 82 10.09 15.51 -35.72
CA ALA A 82 11.08 14.48 -36.03
C ALA A 82 12.04 14.94 -37.14
N LEU A 83 11.48 15.42 -38.24
CA LEU A 83 12.26 15.93 -39.38
C LEU A 83 13.15 17.13 -38.97
N ARG A 84 12.61 17.99 -38.14
CA ARG A 84 13.38 19.13 -37.61
C ARG A 84 14.55 18.68 -36.71
N ALA A 85 14.36 17.62 -35.90
CA ALA A 85 15.43 17.06 -35.10
C ALA A 85 16.53 16.44 -35.97
N GLU A 86 16.17 15.69 -37.02
CA GLU A 86 17.12 15.15 -37.98
C GLU A 86 17.89 16.27 -38.70
N ALA A 87 17.20 17.32 -39.18
CA ALA A 87 17.83 18.48 -39.81
C ALA A 87 18.79 19.21 -38.87
N GLN A 88 18.47 19.30 -37.55
CA GLN A 88 19.33 19.91 -36.54
C GLN A 88 20.60 19.09 -36.29
N ASP A 89 20.49 17.77 -36.26
CA ASP A 89 21.66 16.88 -36.14
C ASP A 89 22.57 17.00 -37.37
N ASP A 90 22.01 17.00 -38.55
CA ASP A 90 22.74 17.22 -39.81
C ASP A 90 23.43 18.59 -39.84
N LEU A 91 22.73 19.65 -39.35
CA LEU A 91 23.28 20.97 -39.27
C LEU A 91 24.51 20.98 -38.34
N SER A 92 24.40 20.37 -37.17
CA SER A 92 25.52 20.26 -36.22
C SER A 92 26.74 19.54 -36.78
N VAL A 93 26.50 18.50 -37.60
CA VAL A 93 27.55 17.77 -38.32
C VAL A 93 28.20 18.63 -39.40
N ALA A 94 27.39 19.36 -40.19
CA ALA A 94 27.88 20.25 -41.25
C ALA A 94 28.70 21.41 -40.68
N GLU A 95 28.28 22.01 -39.57
CA GLU A 95 29.03 23.07 -38.87
C GLU A 95 30.40 22.58 -38.38
N LYS A 96 30.43 21.39 -37.70
CA LYS A 96 31.70 20.77 -37.26
C LYS A 96 32.62 20.47 -38.46
N GLN A 97 32.08 20.03 -39.61
CA GLN A 97 32.87 19.80 -40.83
C GLN A 97 33.42 21.08 -41.39
N ARG A 98 32.64 22.18 -41.46
CA ARG A 98 33.09 23.50 -41.87
C ARG A 98 34.23 23.98 -41.01
N ASP A 99 34.07 23.93 -39.70
CA ASP A 99 35.07 24.43 -38.72
C ASP A 99 36.36 23.56 -38.78
N ALA A 100 36.25 22.26 -38.95
CA ALA A 100 37.37 21.35 -39.13
C ALA A 100 38.13 21.63 -40.43
N GLU A 101 37.44 21.97 -41.52
CA GLU A 101 38.06 22.34 -42.81
C GLU A 101 38.70 23.74 -42.76
N ALA A 102 38.01 24.70 -42.10
CA ALA A 102 38.51 26.07 -41.95
C ALA A 102 39.81 26.13 -41.12
N ASN A 103 39.98 25.27 -40.14
CA ASN A 103 41.16 25.19 -39.28
C ASN A 103 42.37 24.47 -39.90
N LYS A 104 42.27 23.96 -41.14
CA LYS A 104 43.38 23.33 -41.83
C LYS A 104 44.34 24.38 -42.40
N ALA A 105 45.64 24.14 -42.38
CA ALA A 105 46.68 25.05 -42.94
C ALA A 105 46.50 25.29 -44.44
N SER A 106 45.80 24.42 -45.16
CA SER A 106 45.44 24.55 -46.57
C SER A 106 43.94 24.26 -46.77
N ALA A 107 43.08 25.16 -46.31
CA ALA A 107 41.65 25.05 -46.41
C ALA A 107 41.15 25.04 -47.87
N ASN A 108 40.32 24.07 -48.22
CA ASN A 108 39.75 23.96 -49.55
C ASN A 108 38.52 24.89 -49.69
N ARG A 109 38.67 26.02 -50.39
CA ARG A 109 37.59 27.00 -50.58
C ARG A 109 36.33 26.44 -51.22
N THR A 110 36.45 25.53 -52.20
CA THR A 110 35.28 24.91 -52.86
C THR A 110 34.49 24.02 -51.86
N ARG A 111 35.20 23.27 -51.02
CA ARG A 111 34.59 22.43 -49.99
C ARG A 111 33.93 23.27 -48.91
N LEU A 112 34.58 24.35 -48.47
CA LEU A 112 33.99 25.29 -47.51
C LEU A 112 32.72 25.94 -48.06
N ALA A 113 32.72 26.38 -49.35
CA ALA A 113 31.54 26.97 -49.98
C ALA A 113 30.39 25.94 -50.11
N HIS A 114 30.66 24.69 -50.46
CA HIS A 114 29.65 23.65 -50.51
C HIS A 114 29.09 23.32 -49.13
N THR A 115 29.93 23.22 -48.11
CA THR A 115 29.47 22.95 -46.72
C THR A 115 28.66 24.15 -46.20
N GLN A 116 29.06 25.39 -46.51
CA GLN A 116 28.26 26.55 -46.15
C GLN A 116 26.88 26.57 -46.81
N GLN A 117 26.82 26.24 -48.13
CA GLN A 117 25.55 26.14 -48.83
C GLN A 117 24.65 25.08 -48.20
N LYS A 118 25.19 23.91 -47.74
CA LYS A 118 24.43 22.89 -47.04
C LYS A 118 23.93 23.44 -45.69
N ILE A 119 24.73 24.18 -44.93
CA ILE A 119 24.33 24.84 -43.69
C ILE A 119 23.17 25.79 -43.94
N ASP A 120 23.27 26.68 -44.93
CA ASP A 120 22.24 27.67 -45.28
C ASP A 120 20.92 26.98 -45.69
N GLN A 121 20.98 25.84 -46.39
CA GLN A 121 19.80 25.03 -46.74
C GLN A 121 19.16 24.38 -45.50
N LEU A 122 19.95 23.81 -44.59
CA LEU A 122 19.46 23.19 -43.35
C LEU A 122 18.89 24.22 -42.39
N GLU A 123 19.52 25.38 -42.24
CA GLU A 123 19.00 26.50 -41.47
C GLU A 123 17.64 26.98 -42.03
N GLY A 124 17.51 27.16 -43.34
CA GLY A 124 16.24 27.49 -43.96
C GLY A 124 15.16 26.42 -43.77
N LEU A 125 15.53 25.14 -43.84
CA LEU A 125 14.59 24.05 -43.56
C LEU A 125 14.15 24.03 -42.08
N THR A 126 15.06 24.20 -41.12
CA THR A 126 14.70 24.22 -39.72
C THR A 126 13.79 25.39 -39.35
N GLU A 127 14.04 26.58 -39.92
CA GLU A 127 13.20 27.77 -39.74
C GLU A 127 11.80 27.55 -40.31
N PHE A 128 11.69 27.00 -41.51
CA PHE A 128 10.41 26.64 -42.11
C PHE A 128 9.62 25.63 -41.30
N LEU A 129 10.29 24.56 -40.79
CA LEU A 129 9.64 23.54 -39.99
C LEU A 129 9.19 24.10 -38.62
N ASP A 130 9.96 25.03 -38.05
CA ASP A 130 9.62 25.71 -36.80
C ASP A 130 8.38 26.58 -36.97
N GLU A 131 8.26 27.36 -38.04
CA GLU A 131 7.09 28.20 -38.36
C GLU A 131 5.81 27.37 -38.48
N HIS A 132 5.84 26.30 -39.27
CA HIS A 132 4.68 25.43 -39.49
C HIS A 132 4.27 24.66 -38.22
N THR A 133 5.24 24.26 -37.41
CA THR A 133 4.98 23.60 -36.12
C THR A 133 4.31 24.57 -35.16
N GLU A 134 4.77 25.81 -35.10
CA GLU A 134 4.21 26.83 -34.20
C GLU A 134 2.77 27.19 -34.63
N GLU A 135 2.51 27.34 -35.91
CA GLU A 135 1.15 27.55 -36.46
C GLU A 135 0.19 26.40 -36.08
N LEU A 136 0.62 25.16 -36.15
CA LEU A 136 -0.20 24.01 -35.72
C LEU A 136 -0.45 23.99 -34.22
N VAL A 137 0.54 24.35 -33.42
CA VAL A 137 0.38 24.47 -31.95
C VAL A 137 -0.65 25.55 -31.64
N GLU A 138 -0.48 26.75 -32.17
CA GLU A 138 -1.33 27.90 -31.87
C GLU A 138 -2.76 27.70 -32.41
N ASN A 139 -2.92 27.29 -33.65
CA ASN A 139 -4.22 27.24 -34.32
C ASN A 139 -5.02 25.94 -34.07
N VAL A 140 -4.35 24.85 -33.72
CA VAL A 140 -5.02 23.57 -33.47
C VAL A 140 -4.85 23.09 -32.05
N LEU A 141 -3.64 22.82 -31.61
CA LEU A 141 -3.38 22.12 -30.33
C LEU A 141 -4.00 22.88 -29.15
N ILE A 142 -3.68 24.17 -28.97
CA ILE A 142 -4.17 25.02 -27.87
C ILE A 142 -5.69 25.09 -27.85
N HIS A 143 -6.31 25.20 -29.04
CA HIS A 143 -7.78 25.27 -29.15
C HIS A 143 -8.44 23.93 -28.85
N ARG A 144 -7.87 22.80 -29.26
CA ARG A 144 -8.46 21.47 -29.08
C ARG A 144 -8.21 20.89 -27.69
N PHE A 145 -7.26 21.41 -26.93
CA PHE A 145 -7.18 21.15 -25.47
C PHE A 145 -8.46 21.53 -24.71
N ARG A 146 -9.22 22.50 -25.23
CA ARG A 146 -10.48 22.98 -24.67
C ARG A 146 -11.71 22.52 -25.47
N ASP A 147 -11.56 21.46 -26.29
CA ASP A 147 -12.70 20.91 -27.04
C ASP A 147 -13.76 20.36 -26.08
N PHE A 148 -15.04 20.50 -26.46
CA PHE A 148 -16.13 19.93 -25.66
C PHE A 148 -16.15 18.39 -25.68
N ASP A 149 -15.50 17.75 -26.67
CA ASP A 149 -15.34 16.29 -26.78
C ASP A 149 -14.11 15.81 -26.02
N ALA A 150 -14.34 14.98 -24.99
CA ALA A 150 -13.27 14.43 -24.17
C ALA A 150 -12.26 13.60 -24.95
N ALA A 151 -12.69 12.88 -26.01
CA ALA A 151 -11.78 12.08 -26.84
C ALA A 151 -10.78 12.95 -27.60
N ILE A 152 -11.19 14.16 -28.05
CA ILE A 152 -10.29 15.11 -28.72
C ILE A 152 -9.30 15.70 -27.69
N ARG A 153 -9.77 16.06 -26.50
CA ARG A 153 -8.89 16.56 -25.43
C ARG A 153 -7.87 15.49 -25.01
N LEU A 154 -8.31 14.24 -24.89
CA LEU A 154 -7.44 13.10 -24.58
C LEU A 154 -6.34 12.93 -25.62
N ASP A 155 -6.70 12.89 -26.92
CA ASP A 155 -5.73 12.76 -28.02
C ASP A 155 -4.70 13.92 -27.99
N CYS A 156 -5.13 15.15 -27.65
CA CYS A 156 -4.22 16.29 -27.48
C CYS A 156 -3.24 16.10 -26.30
N VAL A 157 -3.74 15.64 -25.14
CA VAL A 157 -2.93 15.38 -23.96
C VAL A 157 -1.91 14.27 -24.22
N GLU A 158 -2.34 13.16 -24.86
CA GLU A 158 -1.47 12.04 -25.20
C GLU A 158 -0.35 12.49 -26.15
N GLN A 159 -0.71 13.23 -27.19
CA GLN A 159 0.26 13.68 -28.18
C GLN A 159 1.24 14.70 -27.60
N LEU A 160 0.78 15.68 -26.83
CA LEU A 160 1.66 16.65 -26.22
C LEU A 160 2.62 16.00 -25.22
N GLY A 161 2.14 15.05 -24.40
CA GLY A 161 3.01 14.28 -23.50
C GLY A 161 4.08 13.49 -24.25
N GLY A 162 3.74 12.92 -25.43
CA GLY A 162 4.70 12.27 -26.33
C GLY A 162 5.74 13.25 -26.86
N LEU A 163 5.31 14.40 -27.34
CA LEU A 163 6.19 15.45 -27.87
C LEU A 163 7.14 16.02 -26.80
N MET A 164 6.64 16.26 -25.59
CA MET A 164 7.47 16.71 -24.46
C MET A 164 8.57 15.71 -24.11
N LYS A 165 8.27 14.42 -24.22
CA LYS A 165 9.22 13.34 -23.93
C LYS A 165 10.25 13.16 -25.05
N GLU A 166 9.79 13.20 -26.29
CA GLU A 166 10.61 12.92 -27.47
C GLU A 166 11.45 14.17 -27.88
N PHE A 167 10.86 15.37 -27.76
CA PHE A 167 11.47 16.65 -28.15
C PHE A 167 11.43 17.67 -27.00
N PRO A 168 12.08 17.39 -25.84
CA PRO A 168 11.97 18.22 -24.63
C PRO A 168 12.48 19.66 -24.86
N THR A 169 13.50 19.86 -25.67
CA THR A 169 14.05 21.19 -25.96
C THR A 169 13.05 22.15 -26.60
N ARG A 170 12.01 21.62 -27.25
CA ARG A 170 10.99 22.42 -27.94
C ARG A 170 9.67 22.49 -27.17
N PHE A 171 9.21 21.34 -26.63
CA PHE A 171 7.86 21.22 -26.06
C PHE A 171 7.83 21.16 -24.53
N LEU A 172 8.97 21.10 -23.85
CA LEU A 172 9.01 21.13 -22.40
C LEU A 172 9.33 22.57 -21.93
N ASP A 173 8.33 23.43 -22.04
CA ASP A 173 8.37 24.81 -21.59
C ASP A 173 7.23 25.11 -20.61
N THR A 174 7.24 26.31 -20.02
CA THR A 174 6.22 26.72 -19.05
C THR A 174 4.83 26.81 -19.64
N THR A 175 4.69 27.18 -20.91
CA THR A 175 3.41 27.37 -21.61
C THR A 175 2.72 26.03 -21.83
N THR A 176 3.46 25.05 -22.32
CA THR A 176 2.95 23.69 -22.57
C THR A 176 2.65 22.95 -21.27
N LEU A 177 3.48 23.14 -20.23
CA LEU A 177 3.22 22.62 -18.89
C LEU A 177 1.97 23.26 -18.24
N ASP A 178 1.68 24.54 -18.51
CA ASP A 178 0.46 25.20 -18.06
C ASP A 178 -0.80 24.59 -18.70
N HIS A 179 -0.73 24.16 -19.97
CA HIS A 179 -1.82 23.40 -20.58
C HIS A 179 -2.05 22.05 -19.87
N MET A 180 -0.98 21.31 -19.53
CA MET A 180 -1.08 20.09 -18.75
C MET A 180 -1.64 20.36 -17.34
N ARG A 181 -1.21 21.42 -16.67
CA ARG A 181 -1.72 21.81 -15.35
C ARG A 181 -3.23 22.08 -15.38
N ASN A 182 -3.71 22.80 -16.38
CA ASN A 182 -5.14 23.09 -16.53
C ASN A 182 -5.95 21.80 -16.78
N ALA A 183 -5.41 20.84 -17.50
CA ALA A 183 -6.04 19.56 -17.78
C ALA A 183 -6.11 18.60 -16.56
N LEU A 184 -5.38 18.87 -15.45
CA LEU A 184 -5.55 18.17 -14.18
C LEU A 184 -6.96 18.37 -13.57
N SER A 185 -7.70 19.37 -14.00
CA SER A 185 -9.07 19.65 -13.56
C SER A 185 -10.13 19.25 -14.59
N ASP A 186 -9.77 18.45 -15.58
CA ASP A 186 -10.70 17.99 -16.62
C ASP A 186 -11.84 17.15 -16.01
N PRO A 187 -13.09 17.32 -16.45
CA PRO A 187 -14.21 16.49 -15.99
C PRO A 187 -14.05 15.00 -16.38
N ASP A 188 -13.34 14.69 -17.48
CA ASP A 188 -13.12 13.31 -17.93
C ASP A 188 -11.93 12.69 -17.21
N MET A 189 -12.15 11.53 -16.60
CA MET A 189 -11.13 10.82 -15.84
C MET A 189 -9.94 10.35 -16.69
N GLN A 190 -10.17 10.01 -17.98
CA GLN A 190 -9.09 9.54 -18.86
C GLN A 190 -8.12 10.68 -19.16
N VAL A 191 -8.65 11.88 -19.36
CA VAL A 191 -7.82 13.07 -19.57
C VAL A 191 -6.94 13.32 -18.34
N ARG A 192 -7.54 13.37 -17.11
CA ARG A 192 -6.77 13.54 -15.88
C ARG A 192 -5.69 12.47 -15.70
N LEU A 193 -6.06 11.21 -15.91
CA LEU A 193 -5.13 10.07 -15.78
C LEU A 193 -3.94 10.16 -16.74
N HIS A 194 -4.18 10.55 -18.01
CA HIS A 194 -3.10 10.65 -19.00
C HIS A 194 -2.20 11.86 -18.73
N VAL A 195 -2.74 12.97 -18.22
CA VAL A 195 -1.92 14.10 -17.77
C VAL A 195 -0.95 13.65 -16.67
N LEU A 196 -1.45 12.96 -15.62
CA LEU A 196 -0.61 12.47 -14.52
C LEU A 196 0.51 11.56 -15.02
N ARG A 197 0.19 10.60 -15.89
CA ARG A 197 1.17 9.66 -16.45
C ARG A 197 2.20 10.34 -17.36
N ASN A 198 1.75 11.30 -18.18
CA ASN A 198 2.65 12.03 -19.06
C ASN A 198 3.63 12.88 -18.26
N VAL A 199 3.14 13.61 -17.27
CA VAL A 199 4.00 14.43 -16.40
C VAL A 199 4.96 13.55 -15.59
N GLN A 200 4.48 12.43 -15.03
CA GLN A 200 5.33 11.48 -14.33
C GLN A 200 6.49 10.98 -15.20
N ALA A 201 6.22 10.67 -16.47
CA ALA A 201 7.24 10.20 -17.40
C ALA A 201 8.32 11.26 -17.73
N LEU A 202 8.10 12.54 -17.40
CA LEU A 202 9.04 13.63 -17.59
C LEU A 202 10.02 13.80 -16.42
N PHE A 203 9.81 13.10 -15.28
CA PHE A 203 10.73 13.16 -14.13
C PHE A 203 12.04 12.41 -14.42
N VAL A 204 12.88 13.05 -15.25
CA VAL A 204 14.25 12.64 -15.53
C VAL A 204 15.17 13.78 -15.10
N GLN A 205 16.38 13.47 -14.66
CA GLN A 205 17.33 14.45 -14.10
C GLN A 205 17.51 15.70 -14.96
N SER A 206 17.48 15.57 -16.29
CA SER A 206 17.62 16.70 -17.22
C SER A 206 16.47 17.70 -17.20
N ASN A 207 15.30 17.32 -16.74
CA ASN A 207 14.05 18.08 -16.81
C ASN A 207 13.63 18.71 -15.48
N ILE A 208 14.30 18.37 -14.38
CA ILE A 208 13.89 18.73 -13.01
C ILE A 208 13.72 20.23 -12.85
N SER A 209 14.69 21.04 -13.32
CA SER A 209 14.63 22.49 -13.21
C SER A 209 13.45 23.12 -13.97
N THR A 210 12.96 22.47 -15.02
CA THR A 210 11.80 22.93 -15.79
C THR A 210 10.49 22.48 -15.14
N LEU A 211 10.50 21.32 -14.45
CA LEU A 211 9.33 20.79 -13.77
C LEU A 211 9.07 21.46 -12.39
N GLU A 212 10.08 22.03 -11.76
CA GLU A 212 9.95 22.66 -10.44
C GLU A 212 8.87 23.75 -10.39
N PRO A 213 8.82 24.75 -11.31
CA PRO A 213 7.75 25.75 -11.35
C PRO A 213 6.37 25.15 -11.64
N PHE A 214 6.29 24.09 -12.44
CA PHE A 214 5.04 23.36 -12.66
C PHE A 214 4.55 22.72 -11.37
N MET A 215 5.43 22.03 -10.64
CA MET A 215 5.08 21.40 -9.37
C MET A 215 4.63 22.42 -8.33
N ASP A 216 5.30 23.56 -8.21
CA ASP A 216 4.90 24.64 -7.29
C ASP A 216 3.45 25.09 -7.55
N GLY A 217 3.06 25.21 -8.82
CA GLY A 217 1.71 25.60 -9.21
C GLY A 217 0.67 24.46 -9.20
N ALA A 218 1.09 23.20 -9.35
CA ALA A 218 0.20 22.06 -9.46
C ALA A 218 0.07 21.25 -8.15
N LYS A 219 1.04 21.38 -7.22
CA LYS A 219 1.19 20.55 -6.03
C LYS A 219 -0.10 20.39 -5.23
N ARG A 220 -0.74 21.49 -4.85
CA ARG A 220 -1.98 21.44 -4.08
C ARG A 220 -3.07 20.65 -4.81
N ARG A 221 -3.23 20.90 -6.12
CA ARG A 221 -4.22 20.16 -6.93
C ARG A 221 -3.89 18.67 -7.02
N LEU A 222 -2.61 18.30 -7.13
CA LEU A 222 -2.16 16.91 -7.16
C LEU A 222 -2.43 16.21 -5.83
N VAL A 223 -2.19 16.89 -4.70
CA VAL A 223 -2.55 16.38 -3.37
C VAL A 223 -4.07 16.18 -3.27
N ASP A 224 -4.89 17.18 -3.63
CA ASP A 224 -6.36 17.05 -3.63
C ASP A 224 -6.83 15.87 -4.51
N MET A 225 -6.19 15.63 -5.66
CA MET A 225 -6.51 14.48 -6.52
C MET A 225 -6.11 13.13 -5.90
N ALA A 226 -4.98 13.08 -5.22
CA ALA A 226 -4.54 11.86 -4.52
C ALA A 226 -5.49 11.50 -3.37
N LEU A 227 -5.97 12.50 -2.63
CA LEU A 227 -6.81 12.33 -1.46
C LEU A 227 -8.29 12.06 -1.81
N GLY A 228 -8.84 12.77 -2.79
CA GLY A 228 -10.29 12.86 -2.99
C GLY A 228 -10.79 12.74 -4.43
N ASP A 229 -10.01 12.30 -5.42
CA ASP A 229 -10.57 12.07 -6.76
C ASP A 229 -11.57 10.89 -6.72
N THR A 230 -12.68 11.03 -7.43
CA THR A 230 -13.75 10.01 -7.51
C THR A 230 -13.26 8.69 -8.11
N GLU A 231 -12.18 8.73 -8.89
CA GLU A 231 -11.66 7.59 -9.63
C GLU A 231 -10.35 7.08 -9.00
N MET A 232 -10.35 5.85 -8.50
CA MET A 232 -9.20 5.24 -7.85
C MET A 232 -7.93 5.26 -8.71
N LYS A 233 -8.05 5.00 -10.02
CA LYS A 233 -6.89 5.02 -10.93
C LYS A 233 -6.23 6.39 -11.00
N VAL A 234 -7.01 7.45 -10.87
CA VAL A 234 -6.51 8.83 -10.83
C VAL A 234 -5.81 9.10 -9.50
N ARG A 235 -6.42 8.67 -8.37
CA ARG A 235 -5.79 8.75 -7.04
C ARG A 235 -4.40 8.09 -7.03
N ILE A 236 -4.32 6.83 -7.45
CA ILE A 236 -3.05 6.08 -7.50
C ILE A 236 -2.02 6.76 -8.42
N ALA A 237 -2.44 7.25 -9.59
CA ALA A 237 -1.54 7.94 -10.51
C ALA A 237 -1.04 9.27 -9.93
N ALA A 238 -1.89 9.99 -9.16
CA ALA A 238 -1.49 11.21 -8.47
C ALA A 238 -0.46 10.91 -7.35
N PHE A 239 -0.68 9.85 -6.55
CA PHE A 239 0.33 9.38 -5.59
C PHE A 239 1.65 9.02 -6.26
N SER A 240 1.61 8.31 -7.39
CA SER A 240 2.83 7.91 -8.13
C SER A 240 3.59 9.12 -8.69
N LEU A 241 2.88 10.14 -9.17
CA LEU A 241 3.50 11.40 -9.61
C LEU A 241 4.11 12.17 -8.44
N LEU A 242 3.38 12.28 -7.32
CA LEU A 242 3.86 12.93 -6.10
C LEU A 242 5.08 12.20 -5.51
N GLU A 243 5.12 10.86 -5.61
CA GLU A 243 6.29 10.08 -5.21
C GLU A 243 7.52 10.43 -6.06
N SER A 244 7.35 10.56 -7.38
CA SER A 244 8.44 11.01 -8.26
C SER A 244 8.92 12.42 -7.89
N ALA A 245 8.02 13.33 -7.55
CA ALA A 245 8.35 14.66 -7.06
C ALA A 245 9.04 14.62 -5.68
N ASN A 246 8.62 13.72 -4.79
CA ASN A 246 9.21 13.50 -3.48
C ASN A 246 10.67 13.05 -3.56
N GLN A 247 11.00 12.15 -4.49
CA GLN A 247 12.37 11.69 -4.73
C GLN A 247 13.32 12.83 -5.14
N HIS A 248 12.78 13.90 -5.71
CA HIS A 248 13.53 15.11 -6.07
C HIS A 248 13.40 16.25 -5.05
N GLY A 249 12.83 16.00 -3.87
CA GLY A 249 12.77 16.96 -2.77
C GLY A 249 11.77 18.10 -2.96
N MET A 250 10.77 17.95 -3.87
CA MET A 250 9.78 18.98 -4.18
C MET A 250 8.60 19.02 -3.19
N LEU A 251 8.50 18.07 -2.25
CA LEU A 251 7.45 18.02 -1.25
C LEU A 251 7.96 18.43 0.13
N SER A 252 7.14 19.19 0.85
CA SER A 252 7.37 19.51 2.27
C SER A 252 7.02 18.33 3.17
N ASN A 253 7.45 18.36 4.44
CA ASN A 253 7.07 17.35 5.42
C ASN A 253 5.56 17.36 5.71
N ASP A 254 4.91 18.53 5.61
CA ASP A 254 3.45 18.63 5.79
C ASP A 254 2.70 17.93 4.65
N ASP A 255 3.12 18.14 3.39
CA ASP A 255 2.57 17.44 2.23
C ASP A 255 2.74 15.93 2.37
N ARG A 256 3.94 15.46 2.80
CA ARG A 256 4.22 14.04 3.04
C ARG A 256 3.33 13.47 4.15
N SER A 257 3.13 14.22 5.24
CA SER A 257 2.28 13.80 6.35
C SER A 257 0.82 13.67 5.93
N GLU A 258 0.32 14.61 5.12
CA GLU A 258 -1.05 14.58 4.58
C GLU A 258 -1.27 13.34 3.69
N LEU A 259 -0.28 12.97 2.88
CA LEU A 259 -0.34 11.78 2.02
C LEU A 259 -0.16 10.47 2.80
N ALA A 260 0.72 10.44 3.80
CA ALA A 260 1.06 9.25 4.56
C ALA A 260 -0.12 8.69 5.40
N VAL A 261 -1.08 9.53 5.81
CA VAL A 261 -2.30 9.10 6.53
C VAL A 261 -3.07 8.06 5.71
N HIS A 262 -3.01 8.12 4.38
CA HIS A 262 -3.72 7.21 3.48
C HIS A 262 -3.12 5.78 3.41
N VAL A 263 -2.11 5.48 4.20
CA VAL A 263 -1.70 4.09 4.48
C VAL A 263 -2.82 3.28 5.15
N PHE A 264 -3.82 3.95 5.71
CA PHE A 264 -5.03 3.37 6.30
C PHE A 264 -6.26 3.42 5.39
N ASP A 265 -6.12 3.85 4.14
CA ASP A 265 -7.24 3.97 3.19
C ASP A 265 -7.96 2.61 2.98
N ILE A 266 -9.26 2.65 2.70
CA ILE A 266 -10.07 1.46 2.42
C ILE A 266 -9.49 0.69 1.23
N GLU A 267 -9.01 1.43 0.22
CA GLU A 267 -8.54 0.88 -1.05
C GLU A 267 -7.07 0.44 -0.99
N ALA A 268 -6.81 -0.85 -1.17
CA ALA A 268 -5.46 -1.42 -1.09
C ALA A 268 -4.44 -0.73 -2.02
N GLY A 269 -4.87 -0.35 -3.24
CA GLY A 269 -3.99 0.34 -4.20
C GLY A 269 -3.55 1.73 -3.73
N VAL A 270 -4.39 2.42 -2.97
CA VAL A 270 -4.07 3.73 -2.37
C VAL A 270 -3.14 3.52 -1.17
N ARG A 271 -3.41 2.53 -0.31
CA ARG A 271 -2.54 2.21 0.82
C ARG A 271 -1.09 1.95 0.38
N VAL A 272 -0.92 1.11 -0.64
CA VAL A 272 0.41 0.79 -1.20
C VAL A 272 1.08 2.04 -1.78
N ALA A 273 0.33 2.88 -2.46
CA ALA A 273 0.87 4.12 -3.02
C ALA A 273 1.25 5.16 -1.95
N ALA A 274 0.54 5.17 -0.81
CA ALA A 274 0.83 6.06 0.32
C ALA A 274 2.00 5.56 1.20
N ALA A 275 2.30 4.26 1.16
CA ALA A 275 3.30 3.62 2.04
C ALA A 275 4.72 4.20 1.87
N SER A 276 5.10 4.59 0.64
CA SER A 276 6.40 5.21 0.36
C SER A 276 6.59 6.55 1.07
N PHE A 277 5.52 7.33 1.24
CA PHE A 277 5.57 8.61 1.97
C PHE A 277 5.78 8.39 3.46
N LEU A 278 5.11 7.40 4.05
CA LEU A 278 5.32 7.04 5.45
C LEU A 278 6.76 6.52 5.68
N ALA A 279 7.26 5.66 4.80
CA ALA A 279 8.64 5.19 4.85
C ALA A 279 9.65 6.35 4.76
N GLY A 280 9.39 7.31 3.87
CA GLY A 280 10.22 8.52 3.73
C GLY A 280 10.21 9.42 4.99
N LEU A 281 9.07 9.52 5.67
CA LEU A 281 8.98 10.25 6.95
C LEU A 281 9.75 9.55 8.07
N VAL A 282 9.69 8.22 8.14
CA VAL A 282 10.49 7.43 9.10
C VAL A 282 11.98 7.73 8.93
N GLU A 283 12.51 7.69 7.70
CA GLU A 283 13.93 7.98 7.44
C GLU A 283 14.29 9.44 7.75
N HIS A 284 13.38 10.38 7.50
CA HIS A 284 13.56 11.77 7.87
C HIS A 284 13.68 11.95 9.40
N ASP A 285 12.74 11.40 10.16
CA ASP A 285 12.70 11.49 11.62
C ASP A 285 13.92 10.80 12.27
N VAL A 286 14.36 9.66 11.71
CA VAL A 286 15.59 8.97 12.14
C VAL A 286 16.82 9.86 11.90
N THR A 287 16.92 10.47 10.72
CA THR A 287 18.05 11.34 10.38
C THR A 287 18.09 12.54 11.30
N GLU A 288 16.94 13.13 11.61
CA GLU A 288 16.82 14.24 12.55
C GLU A 288 17.19 13.83 13.98
N ALA A 289 16.72 12.67 14.44
CA ALA A 289 17.04 12.13 15.77
C ALA A 289 18.54 11.85 15.94
N LEU A 290 19.19 11.25 14.93
CA LEU A 290 20.62 11.00 14.91
C LEU A 290 21.45 12.29 14.92
N SER A 291 20.95 13.35 14.27
CA SER A 291 21.64 14.64 14.23
C SER A 291 21.60 15.41 15.57
N ARG A 292 20.63 15.09 16.44
CA ARG A 292 20.42 15.81 17.72
C ARG A 292 21.24 15.27 18.90
N SER A 293 21.75 14.05 18.81
CA SER A 293 22.44 13.41 19.96
C SER A 293 23.58 12.50 19.53
N ASP A 294 24.79 12.73 20.08
CA ASP A 294 25.95 11.85 19.90
C ASP A 294 25.80 10.47 20.60
N ALA A 295 24.85 10.34 21.54
CA ALA A 295 24.54 9.12 22.28
C ALA A 295 23.21 8.50 21.81
N ALA A 296 22.84 8.68 20.53
CA ALA A 296 21.60 8.14 19.98
C ALA A 296 21.63 6.59 19.94
N PRO A 297 20.47 5.93 20.12
CA PRO A 297 20.32 4.49 19.86
C PRO A 297 20.73 4.14 18.42
N SER A 298 20.86 2.83 18.13
CA SER A 298 21.18 2.42 16.74
C SER A 298 20.10 2.90 15.77
N ALA A 299 20.50 3.20 14.53
CA ALA A 299 19.58 3.66 13.49
C ALA A 299 18.41 2.67 13.26
N GLU A 300 18.66 1.36 13.41
CA GLU A 300 17.65 0.31 13.26
C GLU A 300 16.57 0.39 14.34
N LEU A 301 16.97 0.56 15.60
CA LEU A 301 16.02 0.73 16.71
C LEU A 301 15.20 2.02 16.57
N LEU A 302 15.84 3.11 16.12
CA LEU A 302 15.16 4.38 15.85
C LEU A 302 14.15 4.26 14.72
N ARG A 303 14.47 3.53 13.63
CA ARG A 303 13.51 3.28 12.53
C ARG A 303 12.24 2.59 13.04
N VAL A 304 12.39 1.54 13.84
CA VAL A 304 11.24 0.84 14.43
C VAL A 304 10.43 1.78 15.32
N LYS A 305 11.08 2.55 16.19
CA LYS A 305 10.41 3.51 17.09
C LYS A 305 9.65 4.59 16.32
N CYS A 306 10.30 5.22 15.32
CA CYS A 306 9.69 6.25 14.49
C CYS A 306 8.50 5.71 13.71
N LEU A 307 8.60 4.50 13.14
CA LEU A 307 7.49 3.86 12.44
C LEU A 307 6.29 3.65 13.37
N ILE A 308 6.50 3.07 14.55
CA ILE A 308 5.43 2.85 15.54
C ILE A 308 4.80 4.19 15.95
N SER A 309 5.62 5.20 16.25
CA SER A 309 5.14 6.53 16.67
C SER A 309 4.28 7.20 15.59
N LEU A 310 4.68 7.09 14.32
CA LEU A 310 3.90 7.64 13.19
C LEU A 310 2.59 6.87 12.98
N LEU A 311 2.61 5.54 13.09
CA LEU A 311 1.38 4.72 13.01
C LEU A 311 0.39 5.09 14.11
N VAL A 312 0.85 5.27 15.35
CA VAL A 312 0.00 5.74 16.47
C VAL A 312 -0.56 7.13 16.18
N LYS A 313 0.30 8.07 15.78
CA LYS A 313 -0.11 9.45 15.46
C LYS A 313 -1.24 9.47 14.44
N TYR A 314 -1.08 8.77 13.32
CA TYR A 314 -2.07 8.78 12.24
C TYR A 314 -3.32 7.96 12.57
N ASN A 315 -3.20 6.84 13.28
CA ASN A 315 -4.35 6.09 13.76
C ASN A 315 -5.21 6.93 14.71
N ASN A 316 -4.59 7.66 15.64
CA ASN A 316 -5.30 8.54 16.58
C ASN A 316 -5.93 9.75 15.86
N GLN A 317 -5.26 10.30 14.83
CA GLN A 317 -5.81 11.37 14.01
C GLN A 317 -7.08 10.93 13.28
N LEU A 318 -7.09 9.74 12.67
CA LEU A 318 -8.27 9.19 12.02
C LEU A 318 -9.40 8.89 13.00
N ALA A 319 -9.07 8.31 14.17
CA ALA A 319 -10.07 8.05 15.20
C ALA A 319 -10.71 9.35 15.74
N ALA A 320 -9.97 10.45 15.80
CA ALA A 320 -10.50 11.74 16.19
C ALA A 320 -11.47 12.29 15.13
N MET A 321 -11.14 12.19 13.84
CA MET A 321 -12.01 12.62 12.72
C MET A 321 -13.31 11.82 12.69
N GLU A 322 -13.27 10.50 12.88
CA GLU A 322 -14.47 9.66 12.90
C GLU A 322 -15.42 10.00 14.05
N ASN A 323 -14.88 10.31 15.23
CA ASN A 323 -15.69 10.70 16.38
C ASN A 323 -16.38 12.07 16.18
N GLU A 324 -15.79 12.97 15.38
CA GLU A 324 -16.40 14.25 15.01
C GLU A 324 -17.55 14.03 14.00
N ASP A 325 -17.36 13.17 12.99
CA ASP A 325 -18.37 12.83 11.99
C ASP A 325 -19.56 12.07 12.58
N GLU A 326 -19.35 11.15 13.54
CA GLU A 326 -20.44 10.46 14.24
C GLU A 326 -21.32 11.40 15.09
N GLN A 327 -20.79 12.52 15.56
CA GLN A 327 -21.55 13.53 16.29
C GLN A 327 -22.39 14.42 15.38
N GLU A 328 -22.00 14.63 14.12
CA GLU A 328 -22.74 15.42 13.14
C GLU A 328 -23.79 14.63 12.36
N CYS A 329 -23.62 13.30 12.19
CA CYS A 329 -24.44 12.44 11.33
C CYS A 329 -25.30 11.44 12.12
N ALA A 330 -26.07 11.88 13.11
CA ALA A 330 -26.97 11.00 13.87
C ALA A 330 -28.20 10.48 13.09
N ASP A 331 -28.39 10.86 11.82
CA ASP A 331 -29.59 10.56 11.03
C ASP A 331 -29.40 9.82 9.70
N ASP A 332 -28.17 9.48 9.29
CA ASP A 332 -27.94 8.74 8.02
C ASP A 332 -27.15 7.43 8.24
N GLU A 333 -27.83 6.30 8.03
CA GLU A 333 -27.34 4.92 8.20
C GLU A 333 -26.32 4.44 7.15
N GLU A 334 -25.64 5.29 6.41
CA GLU A 334 -24.57 4.92 5.46
C GLU A 334 -23.25 5.65 5.72
N ALA A 335 -22.74 5.59 6.97
CA ALA A 335 -21.34 5.88 7.20
C ALA A 335 -20.50 4.72 6.65
N LEU A 336 -19.65 5.02 5.67
CA LEU A 336 -18.58 4.12 5.20
C LEU A 336 -17.59 3.89 6.35
N VAL A 337 -17.96 3.03 7.27
CA VAL A 337 -17.13 2.67 8.42
C VAL A 337 -16.00 1.80 7.92
N ALA A 338 -14.79 2.35 7.84
CA ALA A 338 -13.61 1.54 7.98
C ALA A 338 -13.77 0.69 9.24
N THR A 339 -13.55 -0.61 9.15
CA THR A 339 -13.72 -1.57 10.24
C THR A 339 -13.21 -1.00 11.57
N PRO A 340 -14.05 -0.91 12.62
CA PRO A 340 -13.65 -0.25 13.87
C PRO A 340 -12.46 -0.95 14.52
N GLY A 341 -11.38 -0.24 14.75
CA GLY A 341 -10.32 -0.56 15.70
C GLY A 341 -9.39 -1.74 15.36
N LEU A 342 -9.89 -2.93 15.21
CA LEU A 342 -9.11 -4.14 14.95
C LEU A 342 -8.89 -4.35 13.45
N GLY A 343 -7.68 -4.08 12.98
CA GLY A 343 -7.28 -4.34 11.60
C GLY A 343 -6.70 -3.17 10.82
N ARG A 344 -6.78 -1.92 11.30
CA ARG A 344 -6.17 -0.77 10.61
C ARG A 344 -4.66 -0.88 10.55
N ILE A 345 -4.03 -1.21 11.68
CA ILE A 345 -2.58 -1.40 11.74
C ILE A 345 -2.17 -2.54 10.83
N ARG A 346 -2.92 -3.62 10.81
CA ARG A 346 -2.67 -4.75 9.94
C ARG A 346 -2.62 -4.35 8.46
N VAL A 347 -3.64 -3.64 7.96
CA VAL A 347 -3.68 -3.24 6.54
C VAL A 347 -2.59 -2.21 6.20
N ALA A 348 -2.19 -1.37 7.17
CA ALA A 348 -1.06 -0.47 7.02
C ALA A 348 0.27 -1.23 6.92
N ILE A 349 0.49 -2.23 7.78
CA ILE A 349 1.68 -3.08 7.74
C ILE A 349 1.73 -3.89 6.44
N GLU A 350 0.59 -4.42 5.94
CA GLU A 350 0.52 -5.07 4.63
C GLU A 350 0.99 -4.13 3.50
N ALA A 351 0.57 -2.87 3.52
CA ALA A 351 0.97 -1.89 2.52
C ALA A 351 2.45 -1.48 2.63
N LEU A 352 2.99 -1.45 3.85
CA LEU A 352 4.38 -1.07 4.14
C LEU A 352 5.38 -2.20 3.85
N TRP A 353 4.92 -3.44 3.71
CA TRP A 353 5.79 -4.62 3.59
C TRP A 353 6.83 -4.52 2.46
N ASP A 354 6.40 -3.99 1.31
CA ASP A 354 7.28 -3.80 0.14
C ASP A 354 7.90 -2.39 0.09
N ALA A 355 7.38 -1.44 0.86
CA ALA A 355 7.84 -0.06 0.85
C ALA A 355 9.03 0.20 1.78
N THR A 356 9.26 -0.66 2.78
CA THR A 356 10.34 -0.47 3.77
C THR A 356 10.90 -1.79 4.26
N ASP A 357 12.23 -1.83 4.47
CA ASP A 357 12.92 -2.97 5.06
C ASP A 357 12.89 -2.96 6.60
N VAL A 358 12.28 -1.95 7.23
CA VAL A 358 12.21 -1.80 8.70
C VAL A 358 11.47 -2.96 9.35
N LEU A 359 10.53 -3.58 8.63
CA LEU A 359 9.69 -4.66 9.13
C LEU A 359 10.34 -6.06 9.08
N ARG A 360 11.45 -6.23 8.35
CA ARG A 360 12.07 -7.55 8.14
C ARG A 360 13.00 -8.01 9.26
N PRO A 361 13.84 -7.15 9.89
CA PRO A 361 14.73 -7.57 10.97
C PRO A 361 13.99 -7.67 12.31
N TRP A 362 13.72 -8.90 12.75
CA TRP A 362 13.00 -9.17 14.03
C TRP A 362 13.77 -8.76 15.29
N GLY A 363 15.11 -8.88 15.28
CA GLY A 363 15.94 -8.54 16.44
C GLY A 363 15.69 -7.13 16.97
N PRO A 364 15.94 -6.09 16.16
CA PRO A 364 15.67 -4.70 16.55
C PRO A 364 14.21 -4.43 16.94
N TYR A 365 13.26 -5.09 16.26
CA TYR A 365 11.85 -4.96 16.56
C TYR A 365 11.51 -5.48 17.98
N LEU A 366 11.98 -6.68 18.30
CA LEU A 366 11.76 -7.28 19.61
C LEU A 366 12.52 -6.55 20.72
N ASP A 367 13.71 -6.02 20.44
CA ASP A 367 14.48 -5.20 21.39
C ASP A 367 13.70 -3.92 21.77
N VAL A 368 13.07 -3.27 20.82
CA VAL A 368 12.21 -2.09 21.08
C VAL A 368 10.96 -2.50 21.86
N LEU A 369 10.33 -3.63 21.55
CA LEU A 369 9.11 -4.09 22.21
C LEU A 369 9.34 -4.56 23.66
N LEU A 370 10.52 -5.12 23.93
CA LEU A 370 10.92 -5.60 25.27
C LEU A 370 11.57 -4.52 26.14
N ASP A 371 11.93 -3.37 25.59
CA ASP A 371 12.78 -2.33 26.23
C ASP A 371 14.16 -2.84 26.66
N GLU A 372 14.60 -3.99 26.14
CA GLU A 372 15.85 -4.68 26.47
C GLU A 372 16.43 -5.38 25.24
N PRO A 373 17.77 -5.37 25.02
CA PRO A 373 18.38 -6.15 23.95
C PRO A 373 18.22 -7.65 24.22
N LEU A 374 17.74 -8.41 23.22
CA LEU A 374 17.59 -9.86 23.28
C LEU A 374 18.93 -10.60 23.41
N VAL A 375 19.97 -10.06 22.80
CA VAL A 375 21.34 -10.62 22.84
C VAL A 375 22.28 -9.56 23.40
N ALA A 376 22.87 -9.84 24.57
CA ALA A 376 23.88 -8.96 25.13
C ALA A 376 25.10 -8.89 24.19
N PRO A 377 25.56 -7.68 23.80
CA PRO A 377 26.70 -7.54 22.90
C PRO A 377 27.97 -8.16 23.54
N PRO A 378 28.75 -8.97 22.79
CA PRO A 378 29.82 -9.80 23.36
C PRO A 378 31.01 -9.06 23.96
N ASN A 379 31.10 -7.73 23.87
CA ASN A 379 32.19 -6.93 24.43
C ASN A 379 31.79 -5.44 24.52
N SER A 380 30.96 -5.03 25.44
CA SER A 380 30.71 -3.59 25.64
C SER A 380 31.37 -3.07 26.92
N GLN A 381 32.57 -2.53 26.76
CA GLN A 381 33.11 -1.44 27.60
C GLN A 381 32.63 -0.06 27.13
N SER A 382 31.70 0.00 26.16
CA SER A 382 31.01 1.20 25.71
C SER A 382 29.69 1.31 26.45
N GLU A 383 29.35 2.50 26.94
CA GLU A 383 28.04 2.81 27.56
C GLU A 383 26.93 2.24 26.66
N ALA A 384 26.07 1.40 27.25
CA ALA A 384 24.95 0.82 26.52
C ALA A 384 24.07 1.97 25.98
N PRO A 385 23.64 1.92 24.71
CA PRO A 385 22.77 2.94 24.15
C PRO A 385 21.51 3.07 25.04
N ALA A 386 21.00 4.29 25.16
CA ALA A 386 19.81 4.55 25.98
C ALA A 386 18.65 3.65 25.51
N PRO A 387 17.95 2.98 26.45
CA PRO A 387 16.81 2.14 26.09
C PRO A 387 15.71 2.98 25.42
N ILE A 388 15.11 2.45 24.38
CA ILE A 388 13.95 3.08 23.72
C ILE A 388 12.70 2.63 24.49
N VAL A 389 12.05 3.57 25.16
CA VAL A 389 10.80 3.30 25.89
C VAL A 389 9.60 3.64 25.01
N LEU A 390 8.65 2.71 24.87
CA LEU A 390 7.38 2.90 24.20
C LEU A 390 6.32 3.44 25.17
N SER A 391 5.43 4.30 24.69
CA SER A 391 4.21 4.65 25.42
C SER A 391 3.21 3.48 25.40
N PRO A 392 2.20 3.43 26.28
CA PRO A 392 1.20 2.36 26.30
C PRO A 392 0.46 2.17 24.97
N ASP A 393 0.17 3.27 24.25
CA ASP A 393 -0.47 3.24 22.93
C ASP A 393 0.49 2.71 21.85
N GLU A 394 1.76 3.10 21.92
CA GLU A 394 2.81 2.59 21.04
C GLU A 394 3.06 1.10 21.27
N GLU A 395 3.01 0.64 22.51
CA GLU A 395 3.11 -0.80 22.82
C GLU A 395 1.94 -1.59 22.20
N ALA A 396 0.71 -1.08 22.27
CA ALA A 396 -0.46 -1.72 21.70
C ALA A 396 -0.31 -1.86 20.18
N VAL A 397 0.03 -0.76 19.49
CA VAL A 397 0.26 -0.76 18.04
C VAL A 397 1.45 -1.66 17.67
N ALA A 398 2.52 -1.67 18.45
CA ALA A 398 3.68 -2.52 18.20
C ALA A 398 3.33 -4.01 18.31
N VAL A 399 2.53 -4.42 19.28
CA VAL A 399 2.10 -5.83 19.42
C VAL A 399 1.19 -6.23 18.27
N GLU A 400 0.20 -5.39 17.89
CA GLU A 400 -0.68 -5.64 16.75
C GLU A 400 0.11 -5.72 15.43
N ALA A 401 1.07 -4.82 15.23
CA ALA A 401 1.96 -4.84 14.07
C ALA A 401 2.81 -6.12 14.02
N ALA A 402 3.32 -6.60 15.17
CA ALA A 402 4.09 -7.85 15.25
C ALA A 402 3.29 -9.06 14.74
N VAL A 403 1.99 -9.13 15.06
CA VAL A 403 1.09 -10.17 14.54
C VAL A 403 1.05 -10.14 13.01
N SER A 404 0.88 -8.95 12.45
CA SER A 404 0.80 -8.77 10.99
C SER A 404 2.13 -9.09 10.30
N ILE A 405 3.25 -8.66 10.88
CA ILE A 405 4.59 -8.90 10.35
C ILE A 405 4.88 -10.41 10.29
N ILE A 406 4.57 -11.19 11.34
CA ILE A 406 4.82 -12.64 11.32
C ILE A 406 3.94 -13.36 10.30
N GLN A 407 2.67 -12.92 10.15
CA GLN A 407 1.77 -13.48 9.15
C GLN A 407 2.28 -13.22 7.73
N LEU A 408 2.79 -12.01 7.45
CA LEU A 408 3.40 -11.66 6.17
C LEU A 408 4.72 -12.41 5.93
N THR A 409 5.57 -12.53 6.96
CA THR A 409 6.80 -13.32 6.89
C THR A 409 6.50 -14.78 6.52
N ARG A 410 5.44 -15.37 7.08
CA ARG A 410 4.99 -16.73 6.74
C ARG A 410 4.46 -16.83 5.32
N LEU A 411 3.76 -15.80 4.84
CA LEU A 411 3.17 -15.78 3.51
C LEU A 411 4.23 -15.62 2.41
N HIS A 412 5.19 -14.72 2.61
CA HIS A 412 6.22 -14.38 1.61
C HIS A 412 7.53 -15.14 1.77
N GLY A 413 7.77 -15.78 2.93
CA GLY A 413 9.01 -16.51 3.22
C GLY A 413 9.22 -17.81 2.44
N ALA A 414 8.26 -18.22 1.60
CA ALA A 414 8.37 -19.43 0.77
C ALA A 414 9.15 -19.23 -0.55
N GLU A 415 9.60 -18.00 -0.86
CA GLU A 415 10.22 -17.66 -2.15
C GLU A 415 11.76 -17.63 -2.14
N GLU A 416 12.42 -17.82 -0.99
CA GLU A 416 13.89 -17.80 -0.90
C GLU A 416 14.47 -19.24 -0.98
N GLU A 417 15.18 -19.55 -2.07
CA GLU A 417 15.69 -20.89 -2.41
C GLU A 417 16.95 -21.34 -1.68
N GLU A 418 17.71 -20.46 -0.98
CA GLU A 418 18.99 -20.85 -0.33
C GLU A 418 19.15 -20.19 1.05
N GLY A 419 18.89 -20.94 2.14
CA GLY A 419 19.20 -20.50 3.50
C GLY A 419 18.17 -20.96 4.55
N VAL A 420 18.29 -20.42 5.77
CA VAL A 420 17.28 -20.59 6.82
C VAL A 420 16.04 -19.80 6.41
N SER A 421 14.89 -20.46 6.46
CA SER A 421 13.61 -19.79 6.12
C SER A 421 13.38 -18.55 7.00
N PRO A 422 12.93 -17.41 6.44
CA PRO A 422 12.64 -16.20 7.23
C PRO A 422 11.70 -16.46 8.41
N ILE A 423 10.71 -17.34 8.25
CA ILE A 423 9.80 -17.71 9.35
C ILE A 423 10.50 -18.52 10.44
N GLU A 424 11.46 -19.36 10.10
CA GLU A 424 12.25 -20.16 11.04
C GLU A 424 13.21 -19.24 11.85
N ALA A 425 13.88 -18.30 11.18
CA ALA A 425 14.70 -17.28 11.83
C ALA A 425 13.88 -16.41 12.80
N CYS A 426 12.70 -15.96 12.36
CA CYS A 426 11.74 -15.22 13.18
C CYS A 426 11.29 -16.05 14.38
N SER A 427 10.87 -17.30 14.17
CA SER A 427 10.41 -18.20 15.23
C SER A 427 11.50 -18.48 16.25
N THR A 428 12.77 -18.61 15.81
CA THR A 428 13.92 -18.77 16.70
C THR A 428 14.12 -17.57 17.63
N ALA A 429 13.99 -16.34 17.13
CA ALA A 429 14.05 -15.13 17.93
C ALA A 429 12.89 -15.07 18.95
N LEU A 430 11.69 -15.48 18.55
CA LEU A 430 10.51 -15.50 19.38
C LEU A 430 10.57 -16.50 20.54
N ILE A 431 11.34 -17.59 20.46
CA ILE A 431 11.53 -18.56 21.57
C ILE A 431 11.92 -17.84 22.87
N THR A 432 12.83 -16.87 22.77
CA THR A 432 13.33 -16.13 23.93
C THR A 432 12.49 -14.91 24.28
N ALA A 433 11.80 -14.33 23.31
CA ALA A 433 11.01 -13.12 23.47
C ALA A 433 9.62 -13.38 24.04
N LEU A 434 8.92 -14.44 23.59
CA LEU A 434 7.54 -14.71 23.98
C LEU A 434 7.31 -14.83 25.49
N PRO A 435 8.14 -15.56 26.27
CA PRO A 435 7.97 -15.63 27.72
C PRO A 435 8.10 -14.26 28.38
N LYS A 436 9.00 -13.41 27.89
CA LYS A 436 9.20 -12.06 28.41
C LYS A 436 8.01 -11.15 28.05
N LEU A 437 7.49 -11.26 26.82
CA LEU A 437 6.32 -10.50 26.37
C LEU A 437 5.06 -10.85 27.17
N LEU A 438 4.79 -12.15 27.36
CA LEU A 438 3.66 -12.60 28.19
C LEU A 438 3.79 -12.14 29.65
N ALA A 439 5.00 -12.10 30.19
CA ALA A 439 5.25 -11.59 31.54
C ALA A 439 5.07 -10.06 31.60
N LYS A 440 5.63 -9.31 30.63
CA LYS A 440 5.53 -7.84 30.55
C LYS A 440 4.06 -7.38 30.51
N PHE A 441 3.26 -7.99 29.64
CA PHE A 441 1.86 -7.59 29.42
C PHE A 441 0.83 -8.41 30.20
N SER A 442 1.24 -9.09 31.27
CA SER A 442 0.41 -10.06 32.02
C SER A 442 -0.95 -9.54 32.52
N THR A 443 -1.16 -8.24 32.62
CA THR A 443 -2.41 -7.59 33.06
C THR A 443 -3.25 -7.03 31.93
N ASP A 444 -2.73 -6.98 30.71
CA ASP A 444 -3.36 -6.35 29.55
C ASP A 444 -3.92 -7.42 28.60
N ALA A 445 -5.21 -7.71 28.76
CA ALA A 445 -5.88 -8.79 28.01
C ALA A 445 -5.83 -8.62 26.48
N PRO A 446 -6.08 -7.44 25.87
CA PRO A 446 -5.90 -7.21 24.43
C PRO A 446 -4.50 -7.56 23.94
N LYS A 447 -3.44 -7.03 24.56
CA LYS A 447 -2.06 -7.30 24.14
C LYS A 447 -1.69 -8.78 24.27
N ILE A 448 -2.17 -9.47 25.34
CA ILE A 448 -1.97 -10.92 25.45
C ILE A 448 -2.68 -11.66 24.34
N SER A 449 -3.91 -11.27 24.00
CA SER A 449 -4.67 -11.86 22.89
C SER A 449 -3.88 -11.81 21.59
N ASP A 450 -3.26 -10.66 21.28
CA ASP A 450 -2.42 -10.49 20.09
C ASP A 450 -1.12 -11.32 20.17
N ILE A 451 -0.46 -11.38 21.33
CA ILE A 451 0.72 -12.24 21.51
C ILE A 451 0.36 -13.72 21.30
N LEU A 452 -0.83 -14.15 21.69
CA LEU A 452 -1.32 -15.51 21.41
C LEU A 452 -1.54 -15.76 19.92
N LEU A 453 -1.90 -14.75 19.12
CA LEU A 453 -1.95 -14.84 17.65
C LEU A 453 -0.55 -14.98 17.04
N ILE A 454 0.48 -14.36 17.65
CA ILE A 454 1.88 -14.58 17.22
C ILE A 454 2.25 -16.06 17.35
N ILE A 455 1.91 -16.69 18.50
CA ILE A 455 2.16 -18.12 18.74
C ILE A 455 1.48 -19.00 17.69
N GLN A 456 0.27 -18.64 17.25
CA GLN A 456 -0.45 -19.37 16.21
C GLN A 456 0.19 -19.23 14.82
N SER A 457 0.93 -18.18 14.59
CA SER A 457 1.50 -17.85 13.29
C SER A 457 2.96 -18.31 13.12
N MET A 458 3.70 -18.51 14.21
CA MET A 458 5.09 -18.95 14.19
C MET A 458 5.25 -20.45 13.85
N ASP A 459 6.45 -20.85 13.50
CA ASP A 459 6.80 -22.26 13.36
C ASP A 459 7.19 -22.84 14.74
N LEU A 460 6.34 -23.73 15.24
CA LEU A 460 6.55 -24.37 16.53
C LEU A 460 7.53 -25.55 16.48
N GLU A 461 7.87 -26.09 15.29
CA GLU A 461 8.85 -27.17 15.15
C GLU A 461 10.27 -26.71 15.53
N VAL A 462 10.54 -25.41 15.46
CA VAL A 462 11.82 -24.80 15.89
C VAL A 462 12.17 -25.14 17.34
N TYR A 463 11.19 -25.34 18.25
CA TYR A 463 11.47 -25.80 19.61
C TYR A 463 12.09 -27.19 19.66
N HIS A 464 11.72 -28.04 18.73
CA HIS A 464 12.29 -29.39 18.61
C HIS A 464 13.68 -29.35 17.96
N GLU A 465 13.84 -28.60 16.88
CA GLU A 465 15.10 -28.45 16.14
C GLU A 465 16.20 -27.82 16.98
N THR A 466 15.86 -26.79 17.77
CA THR A 466 16.78 -26.12 18.68
C THR A 466 16.98 -26.86 20.01
N ARG A 467 16.28 -27.98 20.23
CA ARG A 467 16.28 -28.77 21.49
C ARG A 467 15.88 -27.98 22.73
N ASN A 468 15.08 -26.93 22.57
CA ASN A 468 14.61 -26.06 23.66
C ASN A 468 13.31 -26.57 24.29
N VAL A 469 13.29 -27.82 24.76
CA VAL A 469 12.10 -28.45 25.35
C VAL A 469 11.62 -27.68 26.60
N SER A 470 12.56 -27.21 27.44
CA SER A 470 12.22 -26.43 28.64
C SER A 470 11.55 -25.09 28.32
N ALA A 471 11.93 -24.43 27.21
CA ALA A 471 11.29 -23.20 26.77
C ALA A 471 9.87 -23.47 26.26
N SER A 472 9.64 -24.55 25.53
CA SER A 472 8.30 -24.98 25.11
C SER A 472 7.40 -25.31 26.31
N GLU A 473 7.93 -25.95 27.33
CA GLU A 473 7.16 -26.24 28.56
C GLU A 473 6.83 -24.98 29.35
N SER A 474 7.76 -24.06 29.47
CA SER A 474 7.54 -22.76 30.11
C SER A 474 6.48 -21.93 29.35
N LEU A 475 6.52 -21.94 28.01
CA LEU A 475 5.51 -21.27 27.19
C LEU A 475 4.12 -21.89 27.40
N TRP A 476 4.03 -23.23 27.43
CA TRP A 476 2.79 -23.93 27.74
C TRP A 476 2.22 -23.51 29.07
N GLU A 477 3.03 -23.50 30.12
CA GLU A 477 2.60 -23.14 31.48
C GLU A 477 2.11 -21.67 31.53
N GLN A 478 2.79 -20.76 30.85
CA GLN A 478 2.39 -19.36 30.80
C GLN A 478 1.07 -19.18 30.04
N VAL A 479 0.91 -19.80 28.87
CA VAL A 479 -0.34 -19.74 28.10
C VAL A 479 -1.50 -20.30 28.92
N CYS A 480 -1.31 -21.44 29.60
CA CYS A 480 -2.32 -22.01 30.49
C CYS A 480 -2.63 -21.08 31.68
N SER A 481 -1.63 -20.42 32.26
CA SER A 481 -1.82 -19.45 33.33
C SER A 481 -2.68 -18.27 32.89
N HIS A 482 -2.42 -17.69 31.72
CA HIS A 482 -3.24 -16.61 31.16
C HIS A 482 -4.65 -17.10 30.81
N PHE A 483 -4.80 -18.29 30.23
CA PHE A 483 -6.10 -18.90 29.97
C PHE A 483 -6.95 -19.08 31.24
N MET A 484 -6.31 -19.42 32.35
CA MET A 484 -7.00 -19.57 33.65
C MET A 484 -7.26 -18.23 34.34
N ARG A 485 -6.53 -17.17 34.04
CA ARG A 485 -6.62 -15.86 34.70
C ARG A 485 -7.68 -14.96 34.04
N HIS A 486 -7.79 -14.98 32.73
CA HIS A 486 -8.66 -14.10 31.96
C HIS A 486 -10.00 -14.76 31.61
N ILE A 487 -10.99 -13.92 31.26
CA ILE A 487 -12.36 -14.37 30.94
C ILE A 487 -12.89 -13.73 29.63
N GLU A 488 -12.10 -12.89 28.97
CA GLU A 488 -12.43 -12.24 27.71
C GLU A 488 -12.56 -13.30 26.60
N PRO A 489 -13.67 -13.31 25.82
CA PRO A 489 -13.93 -14.37 24.84
C PRO A 489 -12.86 -14.51 23.76
N ASP A 490 -12.34 -13.39 23.26
CA ASP A 490 -11.32 -13.37 22.19
C ASP A 490 -10.00 -13.93 22.69
N LEU A 491 -9.55 -13.51 23.88
CA LEU A 491 -8.35 -14.05 24.52
C LEU A 491 -8.49 -15.55 24.76
N LEU A 492 -9.63 -16.00 25.30
CA LEU A 492 -9.87 -17.41 25.56
C LEU A 492 -9.86 -18.25 24.26
N GLN A 493 -10.42 -17.72 23.17
CA GLN A 493 -10.39 -18.39 21.88
C GLN A 493 -8.95 -18.50 21.34
N ASN A 494 -8.19 -17.40 21.37
CA ASN A 494 -6.81 -17.36 20.92
C ASN A 494 -5.90 -18.25 21.78
N ALA A 495 -6.12 -18.25 23.11
CA ALA A 495 -5.38 -19.11 24.03
C ALA A 495 -5.69 -20.61 23.81
N ALA A 496 -6.96 -20.97 23.59
CA ALA A 496 -7.34 -22.34 23.30
C ALA A 496 -6.70 -22.85 22.00
N GLU A 497 -6.67 -22.03 20.95
CA GLU A 497 -6.00 -22.39 19.70
C GLU A 497 -4.48 -22.52 19.88
N ALA A 498 -3.84 -21.60 20.61
CA ALA A 498 -2.42 -21.69 20.95
C ALA A 498 -2.11 -22.98 21.76
N ILE A 499 -2.95 -23.33 22.74
CA ILE A 499 -2.86 -24.56 23.53
C ILE A 499 -2.97 -25.79 22.60
N ARG A 500 -3.93 -25.81 21.68
CA ARG A 500 -4.09 -26.89 20.70
C ARG A 500 -2.85 -27.07 19.84
N LEU A 501 -2.30 -25.98 19.30
CA LEU A 501 -1.10 -26.00 18.47
C LEU A 501 0.12 -26.49 19.26
N LEU A 502 0.34 -25.97 20.45
CA LEU A 502 1.42 -26.41 21.36
C LEU A 502 1.25 -27.88 21.76
N SER A 503 0.02 -28.39 21.86
CA SER A 503 -0.24 -29.80 22.16
C SER A 503 0.03 -30.72 20.97
N SER A 504 -0.02 -30.22 19.74
CA SER A 504 0.21 -30.99 18.51
C SER A 504 1.68 -31.12 18.14
N THR A 505 2.59 -30.34 18.78
CA THR A 505 4.01 -30.39 18.49
C THR A 505 4.65 -31.68 19.04
N SER A 506 5.66 -32.19 18.32
CA SER A 506 6.39 -33.43 18.65
C SER A 506 7.15 -33.39 19.99
N VAL A 507 7.33 -32.19 20.58
CA VAL A 507 8.14 -31.95 21.79
C VAL A 507 7.41 -32.30 23.08
N SER A 508 6.08 -32.36 23.08
CA SER A 508 5.32 -32.51 24.33
C SER A 508 4.40 -33.72 24.32
N SER A 509 4.13 -34.26 25.53
CA SER A 509 3.02 -35.16 25.83
C SER A 509 1.67 -34.40 25.77
N GLY A 510 1.47 -33.64 24.69
CA GLY A 510 0.46 -32.61 24.54
C GLY A 510 -0.98 -33.03 24.79
N PRO A 511 -1.50 -34.12 24.16
CA PRO A 511 -2.89 -34.53 24.37
C PRO A 511 -3.21 -34.81 25.84
N THR A 512 -2.29 -35.43 26.57
CA THR A 512 -2.48 -35.73 28.00
C THR A 512 -2.43 -34.46 28.86
N LYS A 513 -1.64 -33.42 28.47
CA LYS A 513 -1.60 -32.14 29.17
C LYS A 513 -2.88 -31.33 28.94
N LEU A 514 -3.45 -31.39 27.73
CA LEU A 514 -4.72 -30.73 27.40
C LEU A 514 -5.87 -31.37 28.18
N ASP A 515 -5.94 -32.70 28.22
CA ASP A 515 -6.94 -33.45 29.01
C ASP A 515 -6.82 -33.09 30.50
N ALA A 516 -5.61 -33.02 31.05
CA ALA A 516 -5.36 -32.62 32.45
C ALA A 516 -5.82 -31.18 32.73
N LEU A 517 -5.63 -30.25 31.79
CA LEU A 517 -6.15 -28.88 31.92
C LEU A 517 -7.68 -28.87 31.93
N ALA A 518 -8.33 -29.61 31.04
CA ALA A 518 -9.77 -29.73 31.00
C ALA A 518 -10.33 -30.37 32.27
N GLU A 519 -9.67 -31.42 32.79
CA GLU A 519 -10.01 -32.04 34.07
C GLU A 519 -9.92 -31.07 35.24
N THR A 520 -8.87 -30.23 35.27
CA THR A 520 -8.70 -29.20 36.31
C THR A 520 -9.85 -28.19 36.31
N ILE A 521 -10.27 -27.75 35.12
CA ILE A 521 -11.41 -26.84 34.99
C ILE A 521 -12.71 -27.52 35.42
N LEU A 522 -12.93 -28.78 34.99
CA LEU A 522 -14.10 -29.57 35.39
C LEU A 522 -14.13 -29.84 36.89
N GLN A 523 -13.00 -30.08 37.54
CA GLN A 523 -12.92 -30.20 38.97
C GLN A 523 -13.37 -28.92 39.68
N SER A 524 -12.95 -27.74 39.19
CA SER A 524 -13.41 -26.45 39.70
C SER A 524 -14.93 -26.26 39.56
N VAL A 525 -15.50 -26.66 38.41
CA VAL A 525 -16.95 -26.68 38.18
C VAL A 525 -17.62 -27.62 39.20
N ASN A 526 -17.12 -28.85 39.32
CA ASN A 526 -17.69 -29.87 40.25
C ASN A 526 -17.64 -29.42 41.71
N VAL A 527 -16.58 -28.73 42.15
CA VAL A 527 -16.50 -28.16 43.52
C VAL A 527 -17.63 -27.15 43.77
N THR A 528 -17.92 -26.29 42.79
CA THR A 528 -19.01 -25.30 42.87
C THR A 528 -20.40 -25.96 42.87
N LEU A 529 -20.54 -27.08 42.20
CA LEU A 529 -21.83 -27.82 42.08
C LEU A 529 -22.06 -28.85 43.16
N SER A 530 -21.01 -29.30 43.88
CA SER A 530 -21.07 -30.39 44.84
C SER A 530 -22.06 -30.15 46.00
N GLY A 531 -22.86 -31.16 46.31
CA GLY A 531 -23.85 -31.14 47.39
C GLY A 531 -25.07 -30.26 47.13
N ARG A 532 -25.32 -29.82 45.88
CA ARG A 532 -26.45 -28.97 45.53
C ARG A 532 -27.36 -29.66 44.49
N ASN A 533 -28.67 -29.54 44.73
CA ASN A 533 -29.63 -29.95 43.68
C ASN A 533 -29.64 -28.90 42.57
N LEU A 534 -29.11 -29.26 41.38
CA LEU A 534 -28.86 -28.32 40.30
C LEU A 534 -30.14 -27.73 39.68
N GLU A 535 -31.31 -28.36 39.86
CA GLU A 535 -32.58 -27.85 39.36
C GLU A 535 -33.16 -26.73 40.23
N THR A 536 -32.90 -26.74 41.54
CA THR A 536 -33.58 -25.86 42.50
C THR A 536 -32.63 -25.01 43.34
N ALA A 537 -31.36 -25.32 43.37
CA ALA A 537 -30.36 -24.57 44.19
C ALA A 537 -30.25 -23.13 43.72
N VAL A 538 -30.20 -22.20 44.67
CA VAL A 538 -29.86 -20.81 44.45
C VAL A 538 -28.34 -20.66 44.56
N PHE A 539 -27.69 -20.19 43.51
CA PHE A 539 -26.26 -19.88 43.49
C PHE A 539 -26.03 -18.47 44.02
N THR A 540 -24.91 -18.24 44.66
CA THR A 540 -24.45 -16.89 44.97
C THR A 540 -23.92 -16.21 43.70
N GLU A 541 -23.77 -14.90 43.71
CA GLU A 541 -23.22 -14.16 42.60
C GLU A 541 -21.80 -14.65 42.21
N ASP A 542 -20.97 -14.93 43.23
CA ASP A 542 -19.63 -15.49 43.05
C ASP A 542 -19.67 -16.89 42.41
N ASP A 543 -20.62 -17.75 42.84
CA ASP A 543 -20.79 -19.08 42.22
C ASP A 543 -21.14 -18.97 40.75
N VAL A 544 -22.06 -18.07 40.40
CA VAL A 544 -22.48 -17.85 38.99
C VAL A 544 -21.32 -17.30 38.16
N HIS A 545 -20.54 -16.36 38.72
CA HIS A 545 -19.36 -15.81 38.08
C HIS A 545 -18.29 -16.88 37.84
N ASN A 546 -17.99 -17.70 38.81
CA ASN A 546 -17.04 -18.82 38.70
C ASN A 546 -17.49 -19.87 37.69
N LEU A 547 -18.77 -20.24 37.71
CA LEU A 547 -19.36 -21.17 36.74
C LEU A 547 -19.26 -20.59 35.31
N ARG A 548 -19.63 -19.32 35.15
CA ARG A 548 -19.53 -18.64 33.84
C ARG A 548 -18.10 -18.67 33.32
N ALA A 549 -17.11 -18.27 34.16
CA ALA A 549 -15.70 -18.23 33.76
C ALA A 549 -15.20 -19.62 33.31
N ASN A 550 -15.48 -20.66 34.12
CA ASN A 550 -15.02 -22.02 33.79
C ASN A 550 -15.75 -22.62 32.58
N LEU A 551 -17.04 -22.32 32.40
CA LEU A 551 -17.79 -22.76 31.22
C LEU A 551 -17.34 -22.02 29.95
N LEU A 552 -16.95 -20.74 30.03
CA LEU A 552 -16.33 -20.03 28.90
C LEU A 552 -15.02 -20.68 28.47
N ARG A 553 -14.18 -21.07 29.43
CA ARG A 553 -12.92 -21.78 29.17
C ARG A 553 -13.16 -23.14 28.53
N LEU A 554 -14.09 -23.95 29.08
CA LEU A 554 -14.47 -25.24 28.48
C LEU A 554 -15.07 -25.07 27.08
N HIS A 555 -15.88 -24.03 26.88
CA HIS A 555 -16.45 -23.71 25.58
C HIS A 555 -15.34 -23.38 24.56
N ALA A 556 -14.34 -22.59 24.93
CA ALA A 556 -13.22 -22.28 24.05
C ALA A 556 -12.40 -23.54 23.70
N LEU A 557 -12.09 -24.38 24.70
CA LEU A 557 -11.38 -25.66 24.47
C LEU A 557 -12.20 -26.64 23.61
N ALA A 558 -13.52 -26.76 23.83
CA ALA A 558 -14.38 -27.64 23.07
C ALA A 558 -14.53 -27.26 21.59
N LYS A 559 -14.21 -26.02 21.21
CA LYS A 559 -14.15 -25.60 19.80
C LYS A 559 -12.90 -26.12 19.07
N VAL A 560 -11.83 -26.37 19.79
CA VAL A 560 -10.51 -26.66 19.21
C VAL A 560 -10.03 -28.09 19.48
N ALA A 561 -10.64 -28.81 20.44
CA ALA A 561 -10.26 -30.17 20.82
C ALA A 561 -11.48 -31.03 21.21
N ASP A 562 -11.37 -32.35 20.99
CA ASP A 562 -12.37 -33.30 21.46
C ASP A 562 -12.21 -33.58 22.96
N LEU A 563 -13.13 -33.06 23.75
CA LEU A 563 -13.17 -33.25 25.21
C LEU A 563 -14.14 -34.38 25.64
N SER A 564 -14.74 -35.15 24.69
CA SER A 564 -15.76 -36.13 24.97
C SER A 564 -15.29 -37.24 25.95
N GLY A 565 -14.01 -37.63 25.86
CA GLY A 565 -13.36 -38.56 26.78
C GLY A 565 -13.34 -38.06 28.22
N VAL A 566 -12.89 -36.80 28.39
CA VAL A 566 -12.76 -36.19 29.73
C VAL A 566 -14.13 -36.00 30.38
N PHE A 567 -15.14 -35.57 29.64
CA PHE A 567 -16.50 -35.40 30.16
C PHE A 567 -17.17 -36.69 30.60
N LYS A 568 -16.82 -37.85 29.99
CA LYS A 568 -17.35 -39.15 30.35
C LYS A 568 -16.63 -39.79 31.54
N THR A 569 -15.34 -39.50 31.71
CA THR A 569 -14.49 -40.10 32.75
C THR A 569 -14.53 -39.36 34.07
N THR A 570 -14.70 -38.02 34.05
CA THR A 570 -14.72 -37.20 35.25
C THR A 570 -16.05 -37.38 35.99
N GLN A 571 -16.01 -38.02 37.16
CA GLN A 571 -17.20 -38.26 37.99
C GLN A 571 -17.23 -37.27 39.16
N SER A 572 -18.43 -36.75 39.48
CA SER A 572 -18.66 -36.00 40.72
C SER A 572 -18.65 -36.95 41.93
N SER A 573 -18.53 -36.38 43.13
CA SER A 573 -18.62 -37.13 44.39
C SER A 573 -19.94 -37.95 44.58
N GLU A 574 -20.95 -37.68 43.78
CA GLU A 574 -22.27 -38.33 43.78
C GLU A 574 -22.43 -39.37 42.64
N GLY A 575 -21.39 -39.64 41.85
CA GLY A 575 -21.42 -40.63 40.77
C GLY A 575 -21.97 -40.12 39.43
N ASN A 576 -22.37 -38.84 39.32
CA ASN A 576 -22.81 -38.23 38.06
C ASN A 576 -21.61 -37.82 37.22
N THR A 577 -21.72 -38.01 35.91
CA THR A 577 -20.67 -37.52 34.99
C THR A 577 -20.73 -36.01 34.84
N ALA A 578 -19.59 -35.37 34.44
CA ALA A 578 -19.56 -33.96 34.12
C ALA A 578 -20.58 -33.62 33.01
N TYR A 579 -20.84 -34.53 32.09
CA TYR A 579 -21.85 -34.37 31.06
C TYR A 579 -23.27 -34.25 31.63
N ASP A 580 -23.61 -35.08 32.66
CA ASP A 580 -24.92 -35.02 33.34
C ASP A 580 -25.11 -33.67 34.07
N ALA A 581 -24.06 -33.14 34.66
CA ALA A 581 -24.10 -31.84 35.30
C ALA A 581 -24.36 -30.70 34.28
N LEU A 582 -23.72 -30.74 33.12
CA LEU A 582 -23.99 -29.78 32.03
C LEU A 582 -25.41 -29.92 31.47
N LEU A 583 -25.95 -31.13 31.39
CA LEU A 583 -27.33 -31.38 30.99
C LEU A 583 -28.30 -30.69 31.96
N GLN A 584 -28.13 -30.90 33.24
CA GLN A 584 -28.96 -30.28 34.27
C GLN A 584 -28.85 -28.77 34.30
N LEU A 585 -27.63 -28.20 34.19
CA LEU A 585 -27.42 -26.78 34.06
C LEU A 585 -28.07 -26.18 32.80
N SER A 586 -28.05 -26.90 31.68
CA SER A 586 -28.71 -26.45 30.45
C SER A 586 -30.23 -26.47 30.52
N ALA A 587 -30.82 -27.38 31.29
CA ALA A 587 -32.26 -27.51 31.49
C ALA A 587 -32.82 -26.55 32.56
N ARG A 588 -31.93 -25.99 33.39
CA ARG A 588 -32.28 -25.11 34.53
C ARG A 588 -33.04 -23.85 34.07
N GLY A 589 -34.06 -23.46 34.87
CA GLY A 589 -34.82 -22.23 34.72
C GLY A 589 -34.02 -20.95 35.13
N ARG A 590 -34.62 -19.77 34.96
CA ARG A 590 -34.08 -18.49 35.43
C ARG A 590 -34.30 -18.39 36.96
N LEU A 591 -33.25 -18.30 37.76
CA LEU A 591 -33.33 -18.23 39.19
C LEU A 591 -32.70 -16.97 39.82
N GLY A 592 -32.49 -15.92 39.08
CA GLY A 592 -32.18 -14.61 39.68
C GLY A 592 -31.11 -13.77 39.00
N TYR A 593 -29.90 -14.28 38.77
CA TYR A 593 -28.83 -13.44 38.27
C TYR A 593 -28.77 -13.32 36.74
N GLU A 594 -28.39 -12.15 36.24
CA GLU A 594 -28.31 -11.86 34.80
C GLU A 594 -27.41 -12.83 34.02
N HIS A 595 -26.28 -13.21 34.62
CA HIS A 595 -25.31 -14.14 34.02
C HIS A 595 -25.76 -15.61 33.96
N GLU A 596 -26.81 -16.01 34.67
CA GLU A 596 -27.34 -17.38 34.60
C GLU A 596 -27.80 -17.81 33.22
N VAL A 597 -28.30 -16.87 32.41
CA VAL A 597 -28.68 -17.14 31.01
C VAL A 597 -27.45 -17.52 30.18
N GLN A 598 -26.29 -16.93 30.44
CA GLN A 598 -25.03 -17.26 29.76
C GLN A 598 -24.52 -18.64 30.19
N VAL A 599 -24.58 -18.98 31.48
CA VAL A 599 -24.24 -20.31 32.00
C VAL A 599 -25.05 -21.39 31.28
N ARG A 600 -26.36 -21.20 31.12
CA ARG A 600 -27.24 -22.14 30.36
C ARG A 600 -26.83 -22.27 28.90
N ARG A 601 -26.63 -21.16 28.19
CA ARG A 601 -26.25 -21.16 26.77
C ARG A 601 -24.93 -21.87 26.55
N GLN A 602 -23.95 -21.61 27.39
CA GLN A 602 -22.62 -22.24 27.29
C GLN A 602 -22.66 -23.72 27.62
N SER A 603 -23.39 -24.12 28.67
CA SER A 603 -23.59 -25.55 28.98
C SER A 603 -24.27 -26.30 27.83
N ALA A 604 -25.28 -25.69 27.19
CA ALA A 604 -25.96 -26.28 26.05
C ALA A 604 -25.04 -26.40 24.82
N PHE A 605 -24.18 -25.39 24.57
CA PHE A 605 -23.24 -25.42 23.47
C PHE A 605 -22.15 -26.48 23.67
N ILE A 606 -21.51 -26.54 24.84
CA ILE A 606 -20.49 -27.55 25.17
C ILE A 606 -21.07 -28.95 24.98
N ARG A 607 -22.30 -29.16 25.43
CA ARG A 607 -23.00 -30.43 25.23
C ARG A 607 -23.17 -30.80 23.76
N LEU A 608 -23.56 -29.84 22.91
CA LEU A 608 -23.72 -30.03 21.48
C LEU A 608 -22.38 -30.35 20.80
N THR A 609 -21.33 -29.62 21.10
CA THR A 609 -20.00 -29.90 20.54
C THR A 609 -19.46 -31.24 20.95
N CYS A 610 -19.56 -31.62 22.23
CA CYS A 610 -19.16 -32.96 22.70
C CYS A 610 -20.04 -34.09 22.18
N SER A 611 -21.21 -33.83 21.61
CA SER A 611 -22.06 -34.83 20.99
C SER A 611 -21.84 -35.00 19.49
N LEU A 612 -21.11 -34.06 18.85
CA LEU A 612 -20.77 -34.09 17.43
C LEU A 612 -19.43 -34.79 17.15
N PHE A 613 -18.55 -34.87 18.14
CA PHE A 613 -17.33 -35.69 18.16
C PHE A 613 -17.61 -37.03 18.83
#